data_4bf4835528746fe28f17a7d2fcd4e05a
#
_entry.id   4bf4835528746fe28f17a7d2fcd4e05a
#
_cell.length_a   1.000
_cell.length_b   1.000
_cell.length_c   1.000
_cell.angle_alpha   90.00
_cell.angle_beta   90.00
_cell.angle_gamma   90.00
#
_symmetry.space_group_name_H-M   'P 1'
#
loop_
_entity.id
_entity.type
_entity.pdbx_description
1 polymer ?
#
loop_
_entity_poly.entity_id
_entity_poly.type
_entity_poly.pdbx_seq_one_letter_code
_entity_poly.pdbx_strand_id
1 'polypeptide(L)'
;TPYIPGWDTHGLPIENAIQKLGVNRKEMPTAKFREKCDAYAHEQVNKQMEQLIRMGTFADYKHPYLTLQHEFEARQIEVFAKMAMDGLIFKGLKPVYWSPSSESALAEAEVEYHDIKSPTIFVKFQVKDGKGVLDNDVNFVIWTTTPWTIPANLAICLNASYNYALVETEKGKLIVLDTLVDELMAKFEITDYKVVNHYKGSELEYITCQHPLYDRESLVILGDHVTADSGTGCVHTAPGFGADDFFVGQKYNLPAYCNVDEHGCMMEDCGEWLAGQYVDDANKTVTMKLDEIGALLKLEFITHS
;
A
#
# COMPACT_ATOMS: atom_id res chain seq x y z
N THR A 1 4.85 1.12 46.78
CA THR A 1 3.76 1.20 45.79
C THR A 1 3.32 -0.21 45.47
N PRO A 2 2.05 -0.57 45.58
CA PRO A 2 1.58 -1.90 45.21
C PRO A 2 1.78 -2.11 43.70
N TYR A 3 2.21 -3.30 43.32
CA TYR A 3 2.37 -3.71 41.93
C TYR A 3 1.40 -4.85 41.62
N ILE A 4 0.54 -4.64 40.63
CA ILE A 4 -0.38 -5.64 40.09
C ILE A 4 0.18 -6.06 38.73
N PRO A 5 0.58 -7.33 38.55
CA PRO A 5 1.06 -7.78 37.25
C PRO A 5 -0.09 -7.85 36.24
N GLY A 6 0.21 -7.55 35.00
CA GLY A 6 -0.76 -7.57 33.91
C GLY A 6 -0.22 -8.25 32.67
N TRP A 7 -1.13 -8.87 31.91
CA TRP A 7 -0.84 -9.50 30.64
C TRP A 7 -1.80 -9.03 29.55
N ASP A 8 -1.24 -8.68 28.40
CA ASP A 8 -1.99 -8.56 27.17
C ASP A 8 -2.20 -9.97 26.61
N THR A 9 -3.45 -10.37 26.47
CA THR A 9 -3.85 -11.76 26.19
C THR A 9 -4.69 -11.88 24.93
N HIS A 10 -4.57 -10.91 24.02
CA HIS A 10 -5.25 -10.90 22.73
C HIS A 10 -4.28 -10.87 21.54
N GLY A 11 -4.81 -11.11 20.35
CA GLY A 11 -4.18 -10.81 19.07
C GLY A 11 -3.44 -11.95 18.41
N LEU A 12 -2.80 -11.61 17.29
CA LEU A 12 -2.13 -12.53 16.37
C LEU A 12 -1.09 -13.48 17.00
N PRO A 13 -0.28 -13.09 17.99
CA PRO A 13 0.70 -14.01 18.57
C PRO A 13 0.06 -15.28 19.15
N ILE A 14 -1.12 -15.17 19.79
CA ILE A 14 -1.86 -16.30 20.34
C ILE A 14 -2.50 -17.12 19.23
N GLU A 15 -3.17 -16.48 18.28
CA GLU A 15 -3.79 -17.15 17.13
C GLU A 15 -2.77 -17.93 16.32
N ASN A 16 -1.64 -17.31 15.98
CA ASN A 16 -0.55 -17.95 15.27
C ASN A 16 0.06 -19.13 16.02
N ALA A 17 0.18 -19.04 17.36
CA ALA A 17 0.66 -20.15 18.18
C ALA A 17 -0.30 -21.34 18.11
N ILE A 18 -1.60 -21.11 18.21
CA ILE A 18 -2.63 -22.16 18.09
C ILE A 18 -2.63 -22.78 16.69
N GLN A 19 -2.48 -21.98 15.63
CA GLN A 19 -2.37 -22.50 14.26
C GLN A 19 -1.12 -23.36 14.06
N LYS A 20 0.03 -22.95 14.62
CA LYS A 20 1.27 -23.76 14.60
C LYS A 20 1.14 -25.10 15.32
N LEU A 21 0.18 -25.24 16.25
CA LEU A 21 -0.17 -26.52 16.88
C LEU A 21 -1.09 -27.38 16.02
N GLY A 22 -1.33 -27.00 14.76
CA GLY A 22 -2.13 -27.76 13.80
C GLY A 22 -3.62 -27.48 13.85
N VAL A 23 -4.05 -26.42 14.53
CA VAL A 23 -5.46 -26.02 14.60
C VAL A 23 -5.78 -25.06 13.46
N ASN A 24 -6.67 -25.46 12.56
CA ASN A 24 -7.13 -24.60 11.47
C ASN A 24 -8.41 -23.86 11.89
N ARG A 25 -8.35 -22.54 11.99
CA ARG A 25 -9.49 -21.69 12.36
C ARG A 25 -10.66 -21.79 11.39
N LYS A 26 -10.39 -22.11 10.10
CA LYS A 26 -11.42 -22.23 9.05
C LYS A 26 -12.23 -23.53 9.14
N GLU A 27 -11.73 -24.52 9.85
CA GLU A 27 -12.37 -25.84 9.99
C GLU A 27 -13.22 -25.98 11.26
N MET A 28 -13.36 -24.93 12.05
CA MET A 28 -14.14 -24.97 13.30
C MET A 28 -14.95 -23.68 13.51
N PRO A 29 -16.03 -23.74 14.31
CA PRO A 29 -16.76 -22.55 14.73
C PRO A 29 -15.85 -21.57 15.46
N THR A 30 -15.99 -20.26 15.20
CA THR A 30 -15.19 -19.18 15.82
C THR A 30 -15.18 -19.27 17.35
N ALA A 31 -16.29 -19.61 17.99
CA ALA A 31 -16.37 -19.76 19.43
C ALA A 31 -15.40 -20.85 19.96
N LYS A 32 -15.31 -21.98 19.26
CA LYS A 32 -14.37 -23.06 19.59
C LYS A 32 -12.91 -22.67 19.41
N PHE A 33 -12.61 -21.89 18.37
CA PHE A 33 -11.28 -21.36 18.18
C PHE A 33 -10.90 -20.38 19.30
N ARG A 34 -11.81 -19.47 19.67
CA ARG A 34 -11.62 -18.54 20.80
C ARG A 34 -11.39 -19.27 22.12
N GLU A 35 -12.15 -20.34 22.44
CA GLU A 35 -11.92 -21.18 23.62
C GLU A 35 -10.48 -21.75 23.67
N LYS A 36 -9.94 -22.14 22.53
CA LYS A 36 -8.55 -22.64 22.45
C LYS A 36 -7.52 -21.53 22.68
N CYS A 37 -7.76 -20.34 22.12
CA CYS A 37 -6.91 -19.17 22.32
C CYS A 37 -6.91 -18.75 23.81
N ASP A 38 -8.07 -18.72 24.45
CA ASP A 38 -8.25 -18.42 25.87
C ASP A 38 -7.47 -19.40 26.77
N ALA A 39 -7.65 -20.71 26.54
CA ALA A 39 -6.93 -21.74 27.28
C ALA A 39 -5.39 -21.61 27.11
N TYR A 40 -4.92 -21.35 25.91
CA TYR A 40 -3.51 -21.15 25.65
C TYR A 40 -2.98 -19.89 26.36
N ALA A 41 -3.70 -18.76 26.28
CA ALA A 41 -3.33 -17.53 26.94
C ALA A 41 -3.19 -17.73 28.46
N HIS A 42 -4.13 -18.37 29.11
CA HIS A 42 -4.06 -18.71 30.54
C HIS A 42 -2.87 -19.62 30.88
N GLU A 43 -2.57 -20.60 30.02
CA GLU A 43 -1.40 -21.46 30.22
C GLU A 43 -0.09 -20.62 30.18
N GLN A 44 0.05 -19.70 29.24
CA GLN A 44 1.23 -18.85 29.13
C GLN A 44 1.33 -17.86 30.30
N VAL A 45 0.22 -17.26 30.73
CA VAL A 45 0.17 -16.40 31.95
C VAL A 45 0.69 -17.16 33.16
N ASN A 46 0.21 -18.38 33.40
CA ASN A 46 0.64 -19.19 34.53
C ASN A 46 2.14 -19.52 34.48
N LYS A 47 2.66 -19.91 33.35
CA LYS A 47 4.09 -20.17 33.15
C LYS A 47 4.94 -18.94 33.44
N GLN A 48 4.56 -17.79 32.88
CA GLN A 48 5.30 -16.52 33.07
C GLN A 48 5.21 -16.06 34.52
N MET A 49 4.08 -16.21 35.17
CA MET A 49 3.86 -15.90 36.60
C MET A 49 4.83 -16.70 37.48
N GLU A 50 4.91 -18.01 37.28
CA GLU A 50 5.86 -18.89 38.00
C GLU A 50 7.31 -18.45 37.79
N GLN A 51 7.68 -18.06 36.56
CA GLN A 51 9.02 -17.57 36.25
C GLN A 51 9.33 -16.24 36.97
N LEU A 52 8.38 -15.29 36.98
CA LEU A 52 8.51 -14.01 37.67
C LEU A 52 8.67 -14.19 39.20
N ILE A 53 7.87 -15.08 39.78
CA ILE A 53 7.96 -15.44 41.22
C ILE A 53 9.35 -16.05 41.50
N ARG A 54 9.85 -16.94 40.63
CA ARG A 54 11.17 -17.56 40.79
C ARG A 54 12.32 -16.51 40.71
N MET A 55 12.13 -15.47 39.90
CA MET A 55 13.11 -14.35 39.82
C MET A 55 13.05 -13.40 40.99
N GLY A 56 12.14 -13.63 41.96
CA GLY A 56 12.00 -12.81 43.15
C GLY A 56 11.19 -11.53 42.98
N THR A 57 10.37 -11.44 41.94
CA THR A 57 9.49 -10.29 41.75
C THR A 57 8.33 -10.34 42.76
N PHE A 58 8.16 -9.27 43.54
CA PHE A 58 7.06 -9.14 44.49
C PHE A 58 5.89 -8.39 43.86
N ALA A 59 4.73 -9.07 43.79
CA ALA A 59 3.53 -8.54 43.17
C ALA A 59 2.27 -9.25 43.71
N ASP A 60 1.10 -8.69 43.46
CA ASP A 60 -0.20 -9.38 43.73
C ASP A 60 -0.53 -10.33 42.56
N TYR A 61 0.10 -11.49 42.57
CA TYR A 61 -0.16 -12.55 41.59
C TYR A 61 -1.50 -13.28 41.77
N LYS A 62 -2.20 -13.01 42.87
CA LYS A 62 -3.52 -13.62 43.11
C LYS A 62 -4.62 -12.91 42.31
N HIS A 63 -4.41 -11.63 42.02
CA HIS A 63 -5.38 -10.80 41.31
C HIS A 63 -4.71 -10.13 40.14
N PRO A 64 -4.24 -10.90 39.16
CA PRO A 64 -3.56 -10.33 38.02
C PRO A 64 -4.54 -9.58 37.12
N TYR A 65 -4.00 -8.62 36.34
CA TYR A 65 -4.74 -7.90 35.33
C TYR A 65 -4.59 -8.63 33.98
N LEU A 66 -5.70 -9.13 33.44
CA LEU A 66 -5.72 -9.84 32.16
C LEU A 66 -6.68 -9.14 31.19
N THR A 67 -6.23 -8.81 30.00
CA THR A 67 -7.07 -8.10 29.00
C THR A 67 -8.22 -8.95 28.48
N LEU A 68 -8.13 -10.29 28.57
CA LEU A 68 -9.21 -11.22 28.22
C LEU A 68 -10.33 -11.34 29.28
N GLN A 69 -10.19 -10.70 30.47
CA GLN A 69 -11.24 -10.74 31.51
C GLN A 69 -12.49 -10.00 31.02
N HIS A 70 -13.66 -10.57 31.25
CA HIS A 70 -14.93 -10.01 30.78
C HIS A 70 -15.21 -8.61 31.31
N GLU A 71 -14.82 -8.30 32.54
CA GLU A 71 -14.95 -6.96 33.13
C GLU A 71 -14.06 -5.95 32.37
N PHE A 72 -12.85 -6.35 31.94
CA PHE A 72 -11.98 -5.53 31.18
C PHE A 72 -12.54 -5.24 29.79
N GLU A 73 -12.97 -6.29 29.08
CA GLU A 73 -13.61 -6.14 27.76
C GLU A 73 -14.87 -5.26 27.83
N ALA A 74 -15.69 -5.44 28.87
CA ALA A 74 -16.88 -4.61 29.04
C ALA A 74 -16.54 -3.12 29.21
N ARG A 75 -15.50 -2.80 29.99
CA ARG A 75 -15.04 -1.42 30.16
C ARG A 75 -14.51 -0.81 28.88
N GLN A 76 -13.79 -1.57 28.06
CA GLN A 76 -13.34 -1.12 26.73
C GLN A 76 -14.55 -0.78 25.83
N ILE A 77 -15.57 -1.64 25.82
CA ILE A 77 -16.80 -1.42 25.04
C ILE A 77 -17.55 -0.17 25.54
N GLU A 78 -17.63 0.05 26.85
CA GLU A 78 -18.25 1.25 27.41
C GLU A 78 -17.54 2.54 26.95
N VAL A 79 -16.19 2.56 26.98
CA VAL A 79 -15.41 3.71 26.52
C VAL A 79 -15.59 3.93 25.03
N PHE A 80 -15.52 2.86 24.22
CA PHE A 80 -15.74 2.93 22.78
C PHE A 80 -17.13 3.49 22.45
N ALA A 81 -18.17 2.99 23.13
CA ALA A 81 -19.54 3.45 22.93
C ALA A 81 -19.70 4.94 23.26
N LYS A 82 -19.07 5.40 24.36
CA LYS A 82 -19.09 6.83 24.73
C LYS A 82 -18.42 7.69 23.67
N MET A 83 -17.25 7.29 23.17
CA MET A 83 -16.57 8.01 22.08
C MET A 83 -17.40 8.04 20.80
N ALA A 84 -18.10 6.94 20.48
CA ALA A 84 -19.01 6.92 19.33
C ALA A 84 -20.21 7.86 19.50
N MET A 85 -20.81 7.90 20.70
CA MET A 85 -21.91 8.83 21.02
C MET A 85 -21.48 10.29 20.97
N ASP A 86 -20.24 10.58 21.33
CA ASP A 86 -19.65 11.93 21.27
C ASP A 86 -19.22 12.31 19.83
N GLY A 87 -19.45 11.43 18.81
CA GLY A 87 -19.14 11.67 17.41
C GLY A 87 -17.65 11.62 17.08
N LEU A 88 -16.82 11.05 17.95
CA LEU A 88 -15.36 10.92 17.75
C LEU A 88 -14.97 9.72 16.92
N ILE A 89 -15.90 8.79 16.67
CA ILE A 89 -15.67 7.56 15.93
C ILE A 89 -16.63 7.49 14.76
N PHE A 90 -16.09 7.20 13.58
CA PHE A 90 -16.88 6.97 12.36
C PHE A 90 -16.30 5.84 11.54
N LYS A 91 -17.12 5.20 10.70
CA LYS A 91 -16.68 4.19 9.74
C LYS A 91 -16.19 4.88 8.47
N GLY A 92 -14.97 4.57 8.05
CA GLY A 92 -14.38 5.12 6.84
C GLY A 92 -13.39 4.15 6.19
N LEU A 93 -12.95 4.48 4.98
CA LEU A 93 -11.87 3.76 4.30
C LEU A 93 -10.53 4.44 4.60
N LYS A 94 -9.49 3.65 4.77
CA LYS A 94 -8.11 4.09 4.94
C LYS A 94 -7.18 2.96 4.50
N PRO A 95 -6.12 3.21 3.72
CA PRO A 95 -5.08 2.22 3.49
C PRO A 95 -4.44 1.78 4.80
N VAL A 96 -4.27 0.48 4.96
CA VAL A 96 -3.66 -0.14 6.15
C VAL A 96 -2.68 -1.23 5.71
N TYR A 97 -1.68 -1.52 6.55
CA TYR A 97 -0.86 -2.70 6.36
C TYR A 97 -1.74 -3.94 6.50
N TRP A 98 -1.60 -4.86 5.56
CA TRP A 98 -2.38 -6.09 5.50
C TRP A 98 -1.47 -7.30 5.36
N SER A 99 -1.72 -8.32 6.15
CA SER A 99 -1.05 -9.63 6.04
C SER A 99 -1.97 -10.64 5.35
N PRO A 100 -1.74 -11.00 4.09
CA PRO A 100 -2.56 -12.00 3.41
C PRO A 100 -2.49 -13.38 4.05
N SER A 101 -1.36 -13.74 4.65
CA SER A 101 -1.19 -15.03 5.34
C SER A 101 -1.97 -15.14 6.64
N SER A 102 -2.18 -14.03 7.33
CA SER A 102 -2.96 -13.96 8.57
C SER A 102 -4.38 -13.46 8.33
N GLU A 103 -4.68 -12.94 7.12
CA GLU A 103 -5.96 -12.31 6.76
C GLU A 103 -6.36 -11.24 7.80
N SER A 104 -5.41 -10.36 8.11
CA SER A 104 -5.56 -9.35 9.14
C SER A 104 -4.82 -8.06 8.81
N ALA A 105 -5.40 -6.93 9.24
CA ALA A 105 -4.69 -5.67 9.29
C ALA A 105 -3.58 -5.74 10.35
N LEU A 106 -2.49 -5.01 10.10
CA LEU A 106 -1.34 -4.91 11.00
C LEU A 106 -1.22 -3.48 11.52
N ALA A 107 -0.82 -3.34 12.78
CA ALA A 107 -0.32 -2.08 13.32
C ALA A 107 1.09 -1.82 12.77
N GLU A 108 1.50 -0.56 12.71
CA GLU A 108 2.84 -0.18 12.23
C GLU A 108 3.96 -0.87 13.04
N ALA A 109 3.77 -1.03 14.35
CA ALA A 109 4.71 -1.71 15.24
C ALA A 109 4.84 -3.22 15.00
N GLU A 110 3.94 -3.83 14.24
CA GLU A 110 3.95 -5.26 13.89
C GLU A 110 4.64 -5.51 12.54
N VAL A 111 5.03 -4.45 11.83
CA VAL A 111 5.70 -4.52 10.53
C VAL A 111 7.21 -4.56 10.73
N GLU A 112 7.85 -5.57 10.15
CA GLU A 112 9.31 -5.69 10.09
C GLU A 112 9.78 -5.42 8.67
N TYR A 113 10.77 -4.53 8.53
CA TYR A 113 11.34 -4.18 7.24
C TYR A 113 12.57 -5.03 6.94
N HIS A 114 12.63 -5.60 5.75
CA HIS A 114 13.76 -6.38 5.26
C HIS A 114 14.10 -5.92 3.84
N ASP A 115 15.39 -5.92 3.54
CA ASP A 115 15.85 -5.65 2.18
C ASP A 115 15.35 -6.72 1.21
N ILE A 116 14.58 -6.30 0.20
CA ILE A 116 14.09 -7.15 -0.86
C ILE A 116 14.52 -6.64 -2.23
N LYS A 117 14.70 -7.56 -3.17
CA LYS A 117 14.94 -7.23 -4.58
C LYS A 117 13.62 -7.21 -5.32
N SER A 118 13.20 -6.04 -5.77
CA SER A 118 11.93 -5.83 -6.45
C SER A 118 12.12 -5.42 -7.91
N PRO A 119 11.21 -5.85 -8.82
CA PRO A 119 11.13 -5.32 -10.16
C PRO A 119 10.71 -3.85 -10.10
N THR A 120 11.37 -3.03 -10.89
CA THR A 120 11.09 -1.60 -10.99
C THR A 120 10.83 -1.27 -12.43
N ILE A 121 9.70 -0.65 -12.71
CA ILE A 121 9.27 -0.35 -14.08
C ILE A 121 9.03 1.14 -14.32
N PHE A 122 9.33 1.56 -15.54
CA PHE A 122 9.03 2.89 -16.08
C PHE A 122 7.98 2.72 -17.18
N VAL A 123 6.83 3.39 -17.02
CA VAL A 123 5.65 3.15 -17.85
C VAL A 123 5.13 4.45 -18.44
N LYS A 124 4.80 4.41 -19.73
CA LYS A 124 4.18 5.51 -20.47
C LYS A 124 2.66 5.52 -20.24
N PHE A 125 2.13 6.70 -19.93
CA PHE A 125 0.71 7.00 -19.91
C PHE A 125 0.41 8.06 -20.95
N GLN A 126 -0.22 7.69 -22.05
CA GLN A 126 -0.48 8.58 -23.17
C GLN A 126 -1.54 9.62 -22.81
N VAL A 127 -1.30 10.86 -23.16
CA VAL A 127 -2.26 11.95 -23.02
C VAL A 127 -3.51 11.65 -23.86
N LYS A 128 -4.69 11.73 -23.23
CA LYS A 128 -6.00 11.59 -23.86
C LYS A 128 -6.66 12.95 -24.11
N ASP A 129 -6.62 13.82 -23.11
CA ASP A 129 -7.05 15.23 -23.23
C ASP A 129 -5.99 16.13 -22.57
N GLY A 130 -5.23 16.81 -23.39
CA GLY A 130 -4.14 17.70 -22.95
C GLY A 130 -4.58 19.11 -22.59
N LYS A 131 -5.89 19.39 -22.51
CA LYS A 131 -6.47 20.71 -22.15
C LYS A 131 -5.92 21.90 -22.96
N GLY A 132 -5.47 21.64 -24.18
CA GLY A 132 -4.83 22.66 -25.03
C GLY A 132 -3.38 23.00 -24.64
N VAL A 133 -2.82 22.31 -23.65
CA VAL A 133 -1.42 22.46 -23.18
C VAL A 133 -0.51 21.43 -23.82
N LEU A 134 -0.96 20.17 -23.86
CA LEU A 134 -0.23 19.06 -24.47
C LEU A 134 -1.00 18.42 -25.62
N ASP A 135 -0.26 17.90 -26.59
CA ASP A 135 -0.81 17.07 -27.67
C ASP A 135 -1.06 15.62 -27.20
N ASN A 136 -1.95 14.91 -27.90
CA ASN A 136 -2.33 13.54 -27.52
C ASN A 136 -1.26 12.47 -27.83
N ASP A 137 -0.16 12.84 -28.51
CA ASP A 137 0.99 11.95 -28.76
C ASP A 137 2.07 12.03 -27.66
N VAL A 138 1.83 12.84 -26.63
CA VAL A 138 2.68 13.00 -25.46
C VAL A 138 2.37 11.93 -24.42
N ASN A 139 3.40 11.48 -23.69
CA ASN A 139 3.27 10.48 -22.63
C ASN A 139 3.88 11.00 -21.33
N PHE A 140 3.15 10.90 -20.23
CA PHE A 140 3.74 10.97 -18.89
C PHE A 140 4.46 9.66 -18.59
N VAL A 141 5.65 9.74 -18.00
CA VAL A 141 6.42 8.55 -17.61
C VAL A 141 6.36 8.41 -16.10
N ILE A 142 5.72 7.36 -15.61
CA ILE A 142 5.70 7.02 -14.19
C ILE A 142 6.75 5.97 -13.85
N TRP A 143 7.07 5.87 -12.57
CA TRP A 143 7.97 4.89 -12.00
C TRP A 143 7.31 4.19 -10.81
N THR A 144 7.48 2.86 -10.71
CA THR A 144 7.00 2.09 -9.56
C THR A 144 7.85 0.85 -9.31
N THR A 145 7.95 0.46 -8.02
CA THR A 145 8.56 -0.80 -7.56
C THR A 145 7.53 -1.92 -7.39
N THR A 146 6.25 -1.61 -7.60
CA THR A 146 5.12 -2.53 -7.40
C THR A 146 4.26 -2.59 -8.66
N PRO A 147 4.71 -3.25 -9.74
CA PRO A 147 3.94 -3.34 -11.00
C PRO A 147 2.51 -3.81 -10.83
N TRP A 148 2.24 -4.68 -9.85
CA TRP A 148 0.90 -5.20 -9.55
C TRP A 148 -0.11 -4.13 -9.12
N THR A 149 0.33 -2.91 -8.73
CA THR A 149 -0.60 -1.80 -8.40
C THR A 149 -1.01 -0.98 -9.62
N ILE A 150 -0.33 -1.10 -10.77
CA ILE A 150 -0.70 -0.39 -12.01
C ILE A 150 -2.17 -0.61 -12.39
N PRO A 151 -2.74 -1.83 -12.30
CA PRO A 151 -4.17 -2.05 -12.55
C PRO A 151 -5.11 -1.17 -11.72
N ALA A 152 -4.69 -0.70 -10.55
CA ALA A 152 -5.48 0.18 -9.68
C ALA A 152 -5.16 1.68 -9.85
N ASN A 153 -4.29 2.05 -10.80
CA ASN A 153 -3.98 3.44 -11.08
C ASN A 153 -5.24 4.26 -11.40
N LEU A 154 -5.37 5.42 -10.77
CA LEU A 154 -6.43 6.40 -11.03
C LEU A 154 -5.87 7.78 -11.38
N ALA A 155 -4.59 8.04 -11.06
CA ALA A 155 -3.99 9.35 -11.28
C ALA A 155 -2.47 9.27 -11.46
N ILE A 156 -1.93 10.37 -11.95
CA ILE A 156 -0.49 10.65 -12.01
C ILE A 156 -0.28 11.93 -11.22
N CYS A 157 0.47 11.86 -10.12
CA CYS A 157 0.70 12.99 -9.24
C CYS A 157 2.00 13.72 -9.60
N LEU A 158 1.91 15.05 -9.72
CA LEU A 158 3.02 15.95 -9.97
C LEU A 158 3.21 16.92 -8.78
N ASN A 159 4.37 17.54 -8.69
CA ASN A 159 4.57 18.65 -7.77
C ASN A 159 4.29 19.98 -8.49
N ALA A 160 3.40 20.79 -7.94
CA ALA A 160 2.95 22.06 -8.55
C ALA A 160 4.10 23.03 -8.85
N SER A 161 5.13 23.04 -8.02
CA SER A 161 6.24 24.00 -8.09
C SER A 161 7.42 23.54 -8.98
N TYR A 162 7.45 22.27 -9.36
CA TYR A 162 8.54 21.73 -10.16
C TYR A 162 8.36 22.02 -11.64
N ASN A 163 9.47 22.02 -12.39
CA ASN A 163 9.46 22.10 -13.84
C ASN A 163 9.52 20.69 -14.44
N TYR A 164 8.70 20.46 -15.43
CA TYR A 164 8.64 19.22 -16.20
C TYR A 164 9.05 19.52 -17.65
N ALA A 165 9.92 18.70 -18.20
CA ALA A 165 10.39 18.82 -19.57
C ALA A 165 9.54 17.95 -20.50
N LEU A 166 9.15 18.50 -21.64
CA LEU A 166 8.68 17.74 -22.79
C LEU A 166 9.88 17.36 -23.64
N VAL A 167 10.19 16.08 -23.68
CA VAL A 167 11.36 15.53 -24.38
C VAL A 167 10.90 14.74 -25.59
N GLU A 168 11.33 15.15 -26.77
CA GLU A 168 11.12 14.43 -28.00
C GLU A 168 12.23 13.38 -28.20
N THR A 169 11.84 12.13 -28.45
CA THR A 169 12.73 10.97 -28.54
C THR A 169 12.27 10.00 -29.61
N GLU A 170 13.13 9.02 -29.95
CA GLU A 170 12.77 7.91 -30.83
C GLU A 170 11.67 6.98 -30.23
N LYS A 171 11.48 7.01 -28.88
CA LYS A 171 10.44 6.24 -28.18
C LYS A 171 9.15 7.04 -27.94
N GLY A 172 9.04 8.22 -28.55
CA GLY A 172 7.88 9.12 -28.43
C GLY A 172 8.21 10.40 -27.64
N LYS A 173 7.21 11.25 -27.47
CA LYS A 173 7.29 12.47 -26.67
C LYS A 173 7.01 12.14 -25.20
N LEU A 174 7.91 12.50 -24.32
CA LEU A 174 7.89 12.12 -22.89
C LEU A 174 7.83 13.36 -22.00
N ILE A 175 7.01 13.31 -20.95
CA ILE A 175 7.02 14.26 -19.83
C ILE A 175 7.71 13.60 -18.63
N VAL A 176 8.77 14.23 -18.17
CA VAL A 176 9.54 13.86 -16.98
C VAL A 176 10.01 15.12 -16.25
N LEU A 177 10.45 14.98 -15.01
CA LEU A 177 11.02 16.09 -14.25
C LEU A 177 12.25 16.64 -14.95
N ASP A 178 12.33 17.97 -15.11
CA ASP A 178 13.36 18.66 -15.89
C ASP A 178 14.78 18.33 -15.42
N THR A 179 14.99 18.29 -14.11
CA THR A 179 16.30 17.99 -13.51
C THR A 179 16.76 16.54 -13.69
N LEU A 180 15.88 15.63 -14.08
CA LEU A 180 16.17 14.20 -14.25
C LEU A 180 16.29 13.78 -15.72
N VAL A 181 16.14 14.69 -16.68
CA VAL A 181 16.11 14.38 -18.13
C VAL A 181 17.31 13.54 -18.55
N ASP A 182 18.53 14.04 -18.32
CA ASP A 182 19.75 13.38 -18.81
C ASP A 182 19.95 11.99 -18.19
N GLU A 183 19.67 11.86 -16.88
CA GLU A 183 19.73 10.58 -16.18
C GLU A 183 18.71 9.57 -16.72
N LEU A 184 17.46 10.02 -16.92
CA LEU A 184 16.39 9.15 -17.42
C LEU A 184 16.61 8.74 -18.87
N MET A 185 17.07 9.66 -19.73
CA MET A 185 17.38 9.32 -21.13
C MET A 185 18.50 8.28 -21.20
N ALA A 186 19.57 8.44 -20.40
CA ALA A 186 20.62 7.44 -20.29
C ALA A 186 20.09 6.10 -19.79
N LYS A 187 19.23 6.10 -18.76
CA LYS A 187 18.59 4.91 -18.20
C LYS A 187 17.69 4.19 -19.23
N PHE A 188 16.97 4.92 -20.06
CA PHE A 188 16.12 4.37 -21.11
C PHE A 188 16.90 3.99 -22.38
N GLU A 189 18.23 4.16 -22.38
CA GLU A 189 19.10 3.90 -23.53
C GLU A 189 18.72 4.76 -24.77
N ILE A 190 18.25 5.98 -24.51
CA ILE A 190 17.90 6.98 -25.51
C ILE A 190 19.10 7.92 -25.69
N THR A 191 19.70 7.95 -26.87
CA THR A 191 20.88 8.79 -27.17
C THR A 191 20.54 10.01 -28.00
N ASP A 192 19.46 9.95 -28.76
CA ASP A 192 18.98 11.09 -29.57
C ASP A 192 17.68 11.60 -28.98
N TYR A 193 17.75 12.74 -28.31
CA TYR A 193 16.60 13.39 -27.69
C TYR A 193 16.75 14.91 -27.70
N LYS A 194 15.62 15.59 -27.63
CA LYS A 194 15.55 17.04 -27.59
C LYS A 194 14.48 17.50 -26.59
N VAL A 195 14.86 18.36 -25.66
CA VAL A 195 13.90 19.09 -24.83
C VAL A 195 13.26 20.17 -25.71
N VAL A 196 11.95 20.07 -25.93
CA VAL A 196 11.21 20.96 -26.83
C VAL A 196 10.38 22.01 -26.09
N ASN A 197 10.00 21.72 -24.82
CA ASN A 197 9.29 22.67 -23.97
C ASN A 197 9.47 22.35 -22.49
N HIS A 198 9.10 23.29 -21.63
CA HIS A 198 9.05 23.17 -20.17
C HIS A 198 7.70 23.66 -19.67
N TYR A 199 7.19 22.99 -18.65
CA TYR A 199 5.92 23.32 -17.99
C TYR A 199 6.11 23.29 -16.48
N LYS A 200 5.39 24.17 -15.77
CA LYS A 200 5.19 23.98 -14.32
C LYS A 200 4.22 22.83 -14.08
N GLY A 201 4.43 22.07 -13.00
CA GLY A 201 3.46 21.04 -12.64
C GLY A 201 2.03 21.57 -12.53
N SER A 202 1.87 22.80 -12.02
CA SER A 202 0.57 23.48 -11.95
C SER A 202 -0.10 23.77 -13.29
N GLU A 203 0.65 23.81 -14.39
CA GLU A 203 0.11 24.01 -15.75
C GLU A 203 -0.42 22.70 -16.35
N LEU A 204 -0.02 21.57 -15.80
CA LEU A 204 -0.36 20.22 -16.26
C LEU A 204 -1.52 19.59 -15.47
N GLU A 205 -2.02 20.27 -14.44
CA GLU A 205 -3.12 19.81 -13.63
C GLU A 205 -4.40 19.59 -14.44
N TYR A 206 -5.16 18.54 -14.12
CA TYR A 206 -6.40 18.11 -14.79
C TYR A 206 -6.24 17.61 -16.23
N ILE A 207 -5.03 17.48 -16.76
CA ILE A 207 -4.81 16.69 -17.97
C ILE A 207 -5.24 15.27 -17.71
N THR A 208 -5.87 14.59 -18.68
CA THR A 208 -6.20 13.18 -18.56
C THR A 208 -5.33 12.34 -19.47
N CYS A 209 -4.86 11.21 -18.96
CA CYS A 209 -4.13 10.20 -19.69
C CYS A 209 -4.99 8.95 -19.88
N GLN A 210 -4.76 8.21 -20.94
CA GLN A 210 -5.32 6.88 -21.14
C GLN A 210 -4.57 5.90 -20.23
N HIS A 211 -5.31 5.13 -19.42
CA HIS A 211 -4.71 4.03 -18.67
C HIS A 211 -4.19 2.97 -19.65
N PRO A 212 -2.92 2.50 -19.53
CA PRO A 212 -2.33 1.64 -20.54
C PRO A 212 -2.99 0.26 -20.66
N LEU A 213 -3.57 -0.26 -19.55
CA LEU A 213 -4.13 -1.61 -19.52
C LEU A 213 -5.66 -1.66 -19.62
N TYR A 214 -6.36 -0.56 -19.36
CA TYR A 214 -7.83 -0.55 -19.25
C TYR A 214 -8.42 0.66 -19.96
N ASP A 215 -9.69 0.54 -20.37
CA ASP A 215 -10.45 1.67 -20.95
C ASP A 215 -10.98 2.58 -19.82
N ARG A 216 -10.05 3.30 -19.20
CA ARG A 216 -10.33 4.35 -18.21
C ARG A 216 -9.25 5.43 -18.26
N GLU A 217 -9.54 6.54 -17.61
CA GLU A 217 -8.63 7.68 -17.54
C GLU A 217 -7.78 7.66 -16.27
N SER A 218 -6.55 8.18 -16.38
CA SER A 218 -5.67 8.53 -15.28
C SER A 218 -5.55 10.05 -15.25
N LEU A 219 -6.00 10.66 -14.16
CA LEU A 219 -6.01 12.11 -14.02
C LEU A 219 -4.65 12.63 -13.58
N VAL A 220 -4.15 13.70 -14.18
CA VAL A 220 -2.98 14.41 -13.67
C VAL A 220 -3.41 15.30 -12.51
N ILE A 221 -2.82 15.07 -11.34
CA ILE A 221 -3.14 15.74 -10.06
C ILE A 221 -1.88 16.32 -9.43
N LEU A 222 -2.04 17.13 -8.38
CA LEU A 222 -0.93 17.78 -7.69
C LEU A 222 -0.83 17.32 -6.22
N GLY A 223 0.41 17.05 -5.77
CA GLY A 223 0.70 16.65 -4.40
C GLY A 223 2.11 17.05 -3.97
N ASP A 224 2.25 17.47 -2.71
CA ASP A 224 3.51 17.94 -2.14
C ASP A 224 4.48 16.78 -1.78
N HIS A 225 3.98 15.53 -1.74
CA HIS A 225 4.80 14.34 -1.50
C HIS A 225 5.69 13.94 -2.68
N VAL A 226 5.45 14.51 -3.86
CA VAL A 226 6.30 14.27 -5.03
C VAL A 226 7.64 14.97 -4.85
N THR A 227 8.73 14.20 -4.82
CA THR A 227 10.10 14.68 -4.64
C THR A 227 10.89 14.61 -5.95
N ALA A 228 12.07 15.26 -5.97
CA ALA A 228 12.98 15.26 -7.12
C ALA A 228 14.14 14.25 -6.98
N ASP A 229 14.17 13.47 -5.90
CA ASP A 229 15.34 12.65 -5.53
C ASP A 229 15.36 11.30 -6.24
N SER A 230 14.22 10.85 -6.76
CA SER A 230 14.09 9.53 -7.41
C SER A 230 12.91 9.47 -8.37
N GLY A 231 12.89 8.42 -9.19
CA GLY A 231 11.81 8.18 -10.13
C GLY A 231 11.86 9.07 -11.34
N THR A 232 10.73 9.65 -11.73
CA THR A 232 10.56 10.47 -12.93
C THR A 232 9.99 11.86 -12.62
N GLY A 233 9.63 12.13 -11.37
CA GLY A 233 8.84 13.28 -10.95
C GLY A 233 7.34 13.16 -11.25
N CYS A 234 6.91 12.07 -11.90
CA CYS A 234 5.51 11.73 -12.16
C CYS A 234 5.17 10.48 -11.35
N VAL A 235 4.40 10.63 -10.28
CA VAL A 235 4.13 9.52 -9.33
C VAL A 235 2.83 8.81 -9.72
N HIS A 236 2.94 7.51 -9.94
CA HIS A 236 1.79 6.60 -10.05
C HIS A 236 0.96 6.68 -8.77
N THR A 237 -0.34 6.93 -8.89
CA THR A 237 -1.25 7.11 -7.76
C THR A 237 -2.39 6.11 -7.80
N ALA A 238 -2.45 5.27 -6.75
CA ALA A 238 -3.49 4.27 -6.53
C ALA A 238 -4.04 4.42 -5.09
N PRO A 239 -5.13 5.19 -4.89
CA PRO A 239 -5.63 5.59 -3.56
C PRO A 239 -5.99 4.45 -2.62
N GLY A 240 -6.17 3.23 -3.12
CA GLY A 240 -6.38 2.03 -2.30
C GLY A 240 -5.11 1.41 -1.71
N PHE A 241 -3.90 1.83 -2.16
CA PHE A 241 -2.65 1.14 -1.85
C PHE A 241 -1.56 2.01 -1.20
N GLY A 242 -1.83 3.27 -0.95
CA GLY A 242 -0.88 4.17 -0.30
C GLY A 242 -1.56 5.25 0.52
N ALA A 243 -0.95 5.64 1.64
CA ALA A 243 -1.52 6.72 2.49
C ALA A 243 -1.47 8.07 1.77
N ASP A 244 -0.34 8.42 1.16
CA ASP A 244 -0.21 9.66 0.39
C ASP A 244 -1.16 9.68 -0.81
N ASP A 245 -1.27 8.55 -1.53
CA ASP A 245 -2.19 8.36 -2.65
C ASP A 245 -3.65 8.55 -2.22
N PHE A 246 -4.01 8.00 -1.05
CA PHE A 246 -5.34 8.14 -0.48
C PHE A 246 -5.66 9.61 -0.15
N PHE A 247 -4.77 10.29 0.57
CA PHE A 247 -5.00 11.68 0.98
C PHE A 247 -5.02 12.65 -0.21
N VAL A 248 -4.12 12.48 -1.18
CA VAL A 248 -4.16 13.29 -2.40
C VAL A 248 -5.39 12.94 -3.25
N GLY A 249 -5.74 11.66 -3.34
CA GLY A 249 -6.92 11.19 -4.04
C GLY A 249 -8.22 11.80 -3.51
N GLN A 250 -8.36 11.94 -2.19
CA GLN A 250 -9.52 12.59 -1.58
C GLN A 250 -9.70 14.05 -2.03
N LYS A 251 -8.61 14.81 -2.23
CA LYS A 251 -8.68 16.21 -2.73
C LYS A 251 -9.28 16.28 -4.13
N TYR A 252 -9.13 15.24 -4.93
CA TYR A 252 -9.64 15.13 -6.31
C TYR A 252 -10.87 14.23 -6.43
N ASN A 253 -11.49 13.83 -5.31
CA ASN A 253 -12.65 12.94 -5.25
C ASN A 253 -12.41 11.58 -5.94
N LEU A 254 -11.19 11.08 -5.94
CA LEU A 254 -10.86 9.75 -6.44
C LEU A 254 -11.26 8.69 -5.39
N PRO A 255 -11.86 7.57 -5.83
CA PRO A 255 -12.22 6.50 -4.90
C PRO A 255 -10.99 5.77 -4.36
N ALA A 256 -11.06 5.26 -3.13
CA ALA A 256 -10.08 4.32 -2.60
C ALA A 256 -10.31 2.93 -3.23
N TYR A 257 -9.97 2.81 -4.52
CA TYR A 257 -10.16 1.58 -5.28
C TYR A 257 -9.08 0.57 -4.94
N CYS A 258 -9.50 -0.61 -4.48
CA CYS A 258 -8.65 -1.76 -4.19
C CYS A 258 -9.13 -2.95 -5.00
N ASN A 259 -8.26 -3.51 -5.82
CA ASN A 259 -8.51 -4.65 -6.70
C ASN A 259 -7.75 -5.93 -6.27
N VAL A 260 -7.42 -6.01 -4.99
CA VAL A 260 -6.79 -7.17 -4.35
C VAL A 260 -7.67 -7.63 -3.19
N ASP A 261 -7.89 -8.93 -3.10
CA ASP A 261 -8.69 -9.54 -2.05
C ASP A 261 -7.91 -9.73 -0.73
N GLU A 262 -8.58 -10.25 0.30
CA GLU A 262 -7.98 -10.53 1.60
C GLU A 262 -6.87 -11.57 1.58
N HIS A 263 -6.78 -12.38 0.54
CA HIS A 263 -5.74 -13.39 0.33
C HIS A 263 -4.51 -12.86 -0.43
N GLY A 264 -4.53 -11.58 -0.82
CA GLY A 264 -3.48 -10.97 -1.64
C GLY A 264 -3.56 -11.36 -3.11
N CYS A 265 -4.73 -11.78 -3.60
CA CYS A 265 -4.95 -12.15 -4.98
C CYS A 265 -5.69 -11.05 -5.74
N MET A 266 -5.33 -10.87 -7.01
CA MET A 266 -5.97 -9.92 -7.90
C MET A 266 -7.45 -10.32 -8.14
N MET A 267 -8.37 -9.36 -8.01
CA MET A 267 -9.82 -9.60 -8.12
C MET A 267 -10.28 -9.73 -9.59
N GLU A 268 -11.52 -10.16 -9.78
CA GLU A 268 -12.10 -10.42 -11.10
C GLU A 268 -12.19 -9.17 -12.00
N ASP A 269 -12.32 -7.99 -11.41
CA ASP A 269 -12.37 -6.71 -12.13
C ASP A 269 -11.05 -6.32 -12.80
N CYS A 270 -9.93 -7.01 -12.46
CA CYS A 270 -8.68 -6.92 -13.17
C CYS A 270 -8.71 -7.62 -14.54
N GLY A 271 -9.75 -8.38 -14.86
CA GLY A 271 -9.89 -9.17 -16.09
C GLY A 271 -9.26 -10.58 -16.00
N GLU A 272 -9.71 -11.47 -16.88
CA GLU A 272 -9.32 -12.90 -16.87
C GLU A 272 -7.80 -13.13 -16.96
N TRP A 273 -7.06 -12.20 -17.57
CA TRP A 273 -5.60 -12.32 -17.75
C TRP A 273 -4.80 -12.13 -16.45
N LEU A 274 -5.42 -11.54 -15.41
CA LEU A 274 -4.73 -11.19 -14.17
C LEU A 274 -5.47 -11.71 -12.92
N ALA A 275 -6.79 -11.91 -12.99
CA ALA A 275 -7.61 -12.33 -11.86
C ALA A 275 -7.12 -13.64 -11.22
N GLY A 276 -7.15 -13.71 -9.89
CA GLY A 276 -6.74 -14.87 -9.10
C GLY A 276 -5.22 -15.04 -8.92
N GLN A 277 -4.39 -14.21 -9.55
CA GLN A 277 -2.94 -14.27 -9.34
C GLN A 277 -2.57 -13.58 -8.03
N TYR A 278 -1.65 -14.17 -7.28
CA TYR A 278 -1.06 -13.53 -6.11
C TYR A 278 -0.22 -12.31 -6.53
N VAL A 279 -0.18 -11.26 -5.71
CA VAL A 279 0.44 -9.96 -6.07
C VAL A 279 1.89 -10.08 -6.52
N ASP A 280 2.68 -11.00 -5.94
CA ASP A 280 4.07 -11.19 -6.36
C ASP A 280 4.17 -11.76 -7.78
N ASP A 281 3.30 -12.71 -8.15
CA ASP A 281 3.23 -13.27 -9.50
C ASP A 281 2.67 -12.25 -10.49
N ALA A 282 1.70 -11.44 -10.05
CA ALA A 282 1.09 -10.38 -10.84
C ALA A 282 2.12 -9.33 -11.30
N ASN A 283 3.19 -9.08 -10.53
CA ASN A 283 4.29 -8.22 -10.95
C ASN A 283 4.84 -8.58 -12.33
N LYS A 284 5.09 -9.86 -12.54
CA LYS A 284 5.62 -10.36 -13.82
C LYS A 284 4.58 -10.25 -14.94
N THR A 285 3.35 -10.66 -14.66
CA THR A 285 2.25 -10.66 -15.63
C THR A 285 1.94 -9.24 -16.12
N VAL A 286 1.84 -8.28 -15.20
CA VAL A 286 1.61 -6.87 -15.52
C VAL A 286 2.77 -6.29 -16.33
N THR A 287 4.02 -6.55 -15.92
CA THR A 287 5.20 -6.07 -16.63
C THR A 287 5.24 -6.58 -18.07
N MET A 288 4.98 -7.89 -18.27
CA MET A 288 4.94 -8.48 -19.62
C MET A 288 3.82 -7.89 -20.48
N LYS A 289 2.66 -7.62 -19.88
CA LYS A 289 1.53 -7.01 -20.60
C LYS A 289 1.85 -5.57 -21.03
N LEU A 290 2.49 -4.79 -20.18
CA LEU A 290 2.94 -3.44 -20.49
C LEU A 290 4.01 -3.40 -21.60
N ASP A 291 4.88 -4.41 -21.64
CA ASP A 291 5.88 -4.55 -22.71
C ASP A 291 5.21 -4.91 -24.04
N GLU A 292 4.30 -5.90 -24.02
CA GLU A 292 3.54 -6.34 -25.22
C GLU A 292 2.82 -5.18 -25.92
N ILE A 293 2.23 -4.25 -25.16
CA ILE A 293 1.51 -3.09 -25.72
C ILE A 293 2.41 -1.87 -25.99
N GLY A 294 3.71 -1.99 -25.74
CA GLY A 294 4.68 -0.92 -25.95
C GLY A 294 4.60 0.25 -24.95
N ALA A 295 3.97 0.05 -23.79
CA ALA A 295 3.91 1.05 -22.72
C ALA A 295 5.12 1.01 -21.78
N LEU A 296 5.83 -0.11 -21.69
CA LEU A 296 7.04 -0.27 -20.87
C LEU A 296 8.24 0.41 -21.51
N LEU A 297 8.91 1.34 -20.82
CA LEU A 297 10.16 1.94 -21.27
C LEU A 297 11.39 1.20 -20.77
N LYS A 298 11.35 0.78 -19.50
CA LYS A 298 12.48 0.09 -18.85
C LYS A 298 11.97 -0.79 -17.73
N LEU A 299 12.61 -1.95 -17.58
CA LEU A 299 12.55 -2.82 -16.41
C LEU A 299 13.94 -2.91 -15.81
N GLU A 300 14.06 -2.69 -14.52
CA GLU A 300 15.27 -2.92 -13.74
C GLU A 300 14.93 -3.58 -12.41
N PHE A 301 15.93 -3.99 -11.64
CA PHE A 301 15.73 -4.54 -10.30
C PHE A 301 16.52 -3.69 -9.31
N ILE A 302 15.85 -3.25 -8.26
CA ILE A 302 16.48 -2.53 -7.16
C ILE A 302 16.34 -3.30 -5.86
N THR A 303 17.25 -3.04 -4.93
CA THR A 303 17.14 -3.51 -3.54
C THR A 303 16.64 -2.37 -2.69
N HIS A 304 15.56 -2.59 -1.97
CA HIS A 304 14.98 -1.63 -1.03
C HIS A 304 14.31 -2.39 0.11
N SER A 305 14.01 -1.68 1.21
CA SER A 305 13.25 -2.21 2.36
C SER A 305 11.76 -1.92 2.22
#